data_de8fc995f1e512ecc3b52052f9fcf864
#
_entry.id   de8fc995f1e512ecc3b52052f9fcf864
#
_cell.length_a   1.000
_cell.length_b   1.000
_cell.length_c   1.000
_cell.angle_alpha   90.00
_cell.angle_beta   90.00
_cell.angle_gamma   90.00
#
_symmetry.space_group_name_H-M   'P 1'
#
loop_
_entity.id
_entity.type
_entity.pdbx_description
1 polymer ?
#
loop_
_entity_poly.entity_id
_entity_poly.type
_entity_poly.pdbx_seq_one_letter_code
_entity_poly.pdbx_strand_id
1 'polypeptide(L)'
;SEQSWRKQYPSLNFVDTSTVFQQDHNGYTHQDPGMLTHLAEKKPELIREYLPADANTLLSVGDVAFQSKEKINLIVTSKHPRPQWFSIDEATNLVHNGLGYIDWASTDQGQEPDLVFAAAGSEPTWESLAAISLLHDEFPDMKLRFINVVDILKLRSPERDPRGLTDDEFDLYFTTDKPVIFAFHGYEDLVRDFFFDRHNRNVHVHGYRENGDITTPFDMRVLNELDRFHLAKDAVLSIPRFAVKGSYFAQRMDDMVAKHTAYIRENGTDMPEINDWQWKPLK
;
A
#
# COMPACT_ATOMS: atom_id res chain seq x y z
N SER A 1 5.71 28.15 -15.01
CA SER A 1 5.44 29.19 -16.01
C SER A 1 6.56 29.23 -17.02
N GLU A 2 6.26 29.19 -18.29
CA GLU A 2 7.23 29.31 -19.40
C GLU A 2 7.78 30.73 -19.57
N GLN A 3 7.37 31.66 -18.71
CA GLN A 3 7.82 33.05 -18.78
C GLN A 3 9.28 33.18 -18.32
N SER A 4 10.18 33.60 -19.19
CA SER A 4 11.63 33.70 -18.93
C SER A 4 12.01 34.64 -17.78
N TRP A 5 11.14 35.58 -17.43
CA TRP A 5 11.34 36.53 -16.33
C TRP A 5 10.92 35.99 -14.97
N ARG A 6 10.18 34.84 -14.91
CA ARG A 6 9.70 34.25 -13.66
C ARG A 6 10.83 33.48 -12.99
N LYS A 7 11.06 33.78 -11.72
CA LYS A 7 12.01 33.02 -10.89
C LYS A 7 11.42 31.66 -10.54
N GLN A 8 12.27 30.65 -10.45
CA GLN A 8 11.93 29.37 -9.86
C GLN A 8 11.89 29.51 -8.34
N TYR A 9 10.90 28.88 -7.73
CA TYR A 9 10.73 28.83 -6.28
C TYR A 9 11.09 27.43 -5.74
N PRO A 10 11.61 27.34 -4.50
CA PRO A 10 11.71 26.07 -3.80
C PRO A 10 10.34 25.38 -3.72
N SER A 11 10.36 24.05 -3.69
CA SER A 11 9.14 23.29 -3.48
C SER A 11 8.62 23.44 -2.05
N LEU A 12 7.31 23.28 -1.90
CA LEU A 12 6.66 23.18 -0.60
C LEU A 12 6.54 21.70 -0.24
N ASN A 13 7.13 21.31 0.89
CA ASN A 13 7.15 19.94 1.35
C ASN A 13 6.28 19.82 2.61
N PHE A 14 5.21 19.05 2.51
CA PHE A 14 4.39 18.63 3.64
C PHE A 14 4.83 17.24 4.07
N VAL A 15 5.16 17.08 5.32
CA VAL A 15 5.44 15.77 5.93
C VAL A 15 4.33 15.49 6.93
N ASP A 16 3.45 14.59 6.55
CA ASP A 16 2.41 14.06 7.44
C ASP A 16 3.02 12.93 8.27
N THR A 17 3.25 13.19 9.55
CA THR A 17 4.01 12.31 10.45
C THR A 17 3.15 11.33 11.21
N SER A 18 1.96 11.03 10.75
CA SER A 18 1.13 10.00 11.35
C SER A 18 0.23 9.36 10.30
N THR A 19 0.31 8.05 10.17
CA THR A 19 -0.61 7.34 9.30
C THR A 19 -1.98 7.21 9.96
N VAL A 20 -3.05 7.08 9.16
CA VAL A 20 -4.42 6.91 9.68
C VAL A 20 -4.53 5.67 10.57
N PHE A 21 -3.74 4.64 10.32
CA PHE A 21 -3.72 3.40 11.11
C PHE A 21 -2.88 3.48 12.39
N GLN A 22 -2.40 4.67 12.76
CA GLN A 22 -1.65 4.96 13.99
C GLN A 22 -2.32 6.01 14.86
N GLN A 23 -3.57 6.29 14.61
CA GLN A 23 -4.41 7.22 15.39
C GLN A 23 -5.35 6.46 16.34
N ASP A 24 -4.97 5.25 16.71
CA ASP A 24 -5.71 4.32 17.56
C ASP A 24 -6.16 4.92 18.91
N HIS A 25 -5.41 5.89 19.43
CA HIS A 25 -5.70 6.57 20.69
C HIS A 25 -6.50 7.87 20.55
N ASN A 26 -6.72 8.37 19.34
CA ASN A 26 -7.42 9.64 19.09
C ASN A 26 -8.85 9.45 18.55
N GLY A 27 -9.22 8.24 18.16
CA GLY A 27 -10.46 7.96 17.45
C GLY A 27 -10.47 8.50 16.01
N TYR A 28 -11.47 8.15 15.25
CA TYR A 28 -11.55 8.43 13.80
C TYR A 28 -11.62 9.92 13.44
N THR A 29 -12.01 10.81 14.35
CA THR A 29 -12.12 12.25 14.09
C THR A 29 -10.78 12.93 13.78
N HIS A 30 -9.67 12.27 14.05
CA HIS A 30 -8.31 12.77 13.77
C HIS A 30 -7.66 12.05 12.59
N GLN A 31 -8.41 11.17 11.94
CA GLN A 31 -7.93 10.30 10.86
C GLN A 31 -8.62 10.75 9.58
N ASP A 32 -7.97 11.61 8.82
CA ASP A 32 -8.51 12.10 7.55
C ASP A 32 -7.41 12.10 6.48
N PRO A 33 -7.35 11.06 5.64
CA PRO A 33 -6.45 11.03 4.51
C PRO A 33 -6.97 11.83 3.30
N GLY A 34 -8.01 12.62 3.44
CA GLY A 34 -8.64 13.39 2.36
C GLY A 34 -7.70 14.35 1.65
N MET A 35 -6.61 14.78 2.31
CA MET A 35 -5.58 15.59 1.66
C MET A 35 -4.96 14.90 0.45
N LEU A 36 -4.75 13.58 0.47
CA LEU A 36 -4.30 12.79 -0.69
C LEU A 36 -5.28 12.95 -1.85
N THR A 37 -6.56 12.64 -1.64
CA THR A 37 -7.59 12.77 -2.67
C THR A 37 -7.72 14.21 -3.17
N HIS A 38 -7.67 15.19 -2.26
CA HIS A 38 -7.79 16.59 -2.64
C HIS A 38 -6.62 17.08 -3.49
N LEU A 39 -5.38 16.72 -3.17
CA LEU A 39 -4.19 17.10 -3.93
C LEU A 39 -4.13 16.37 -5.26
N ALA A 40 -4.55 15.13 -5.31
CA ALA A 40 -4.64 14.36 -6.56
C ALA A 40 -5.48 15.08 -7.63
N GLU A 41 -6.49 15.90 -7.26
CA GLU A 41 -7.29 16.68 -8.21
C GLU A 41 -6.59 17.94 -8.74
N LYS A 42 -5.39 18.27 -8.28
CA LYS A 42 -4.65 19.45 -8.70
C LYS A 42 -3.78 19.16 -9.92
N LYS A 43 -3.15 20.22 -10.46
CA LYS A 43 -2.30 20.11 -11.64
C LYS A 43 -1.17 19.10 -11.43
N PRO A 44 -1.06 18.08 -12.27
CA PRO A 44 -0.07 17.01 -12.09
C PRO A 44 1.38 17.50 -12.17
N GLU A 45 1.64 18.59 -12.86
CA GLU A 45 2.98 19.18 -12.92
C GLU A 45 3.44 19.73 -11.56
N LEU A 46 2.49 20.05 -10.66
CA LEU A 46 2.80 20.66 -9.38
C LEU A 46 2.84 19.63 -8.23
N ILE A 47 2.02 18.60 -8.28
CA ILE A 47 1.77 17.72 -7.14
C ILE A 47 2.64 16.47 -7.20
N ARG A 48 3.08 16.02 -6.03
CA ARG A 48 3.72 14.73 -5.75
C ARG A 48 3.15 14.18 -4.44
N GLU A 49 2.84 12.89 -4.42
CA GLU A 49 2.30 12.23 -3.24
C GLU A 49 3.06 10.94 -2.98
N TYR A 50 3.90 10.99 -1.96
CA TYR A 50 4.79 9.92 -1.60
C TYR A 50 4.31 9.17 -0.35
N LEU A 51 4.30 7.86 -0.45
CA LEU A 51 3.88 6.91 0.57
C LEU A 51 5.01 5.91 0.86
N PRO A 52 6.11 6.37 1.47
CA PRO A 52 7.26 5.51 1.75
C PRO A 52 6.89 4.34 2.68
N ALA A 53 7.41 3.16 2.36
CA ALA A 53 7.14 1.93 3.10
C ALA A 53 8.00 1.81 4.38
N ASP A 54 9.20 2.38 4.37
CA ASP A 54 10.21 2.26 5.42
C ASP A 54 11.16 3.47 5.48
N ALA A 55 12.15 3.43 6.35
CA ALA A 55 13.07 4.54 6.55
C ALA A 55 13.96 4.83 5.32
N ASN A 56 14.41 3.81 4.58
CA ASN A 56 15.24 4.02 3.40
C ASN A 56 14.44 4.63 2.26
N THR A 57 13.19 4.21 2.06
CA THR A 57 12.29 4.85 1.09
C THR A 57 11.96 6.28 1.50
N LEU A 58 11.77 6.56 2.79
CA LEU A 58 11.56 7.92 3.29
C LEU A 58 12.79 8.82 3.04
N LEU A 59 13.99 8.33 3.32
CA LEU A 59 15.23 9.06 3.04
C LEU A 59 15.38 9.39 1.55
N SER A 60 15.13 8.40 0.68
CA SER A 60 15.21 8.58 -0.77
C SER A 60 14.14 9.55 -1.29
N VAL A 61 12.91 9.50 -0.76
CA VAL A 61 11.86 10.50 -1.04
C VAL A 61 12.29 11.89 -0.58
N GLY A 62 12.88 12.01 0.62
CA GLY A 62 13.38 13.26 1.16
C GLY A 62 14.44 13.90 0.24
N ASP A 63 15.38 13.11 -0.27
CA ASP A 63 16.40 13.58 -1.21
C ASP A 63 15.76 14.16 -2.47
N VAL A 64 14.84 13.47 -3.10
CA VAL A 64 14.13 13.93 -4.30
C VAL A 64 13.27 15.16 -4.01
N ALA A 65 12.50 15.14 -2.92
CA ALA A 65 11.57 16.21 -2.57
C ALA A 65 12.30 17.53 -2.24
N PHE A 66 13.39 17.48 -1.47
CA PHE A 66 14.13 18.68 -1.07
C PHE A 66 14.95 19.29 -2.21
N GLN A 67 15.34 18.50 -3.21
CA GLN A 67 16.00 19.00 -4.42
C GLN A 67 15.01 19.54 -5.47
N SER A 68 13.74 19.20 -5.36
CA SER A 68 12.71 19.60 -6.32
C SER A 68 12.43 21.11 -6.28
N LYS A 69 11.92 21.66 -7.39
CA LYS A 69 11.52 23.05 -7.51
C LYS A 69 10.12 23.14 -8.08
N GLU A 70 9.38 24.14 -7.63
CA GLU A 70 8.02 24.44 -8.10
C GLU A 70 7.05 23.25 -7.93
N LYS A 71 7.24 22.45 -6.88
CA LYS A 71 6.36 21.33 -6.52
C LYS A 71 5.70 21.54 -5.16
N ILE A 72 4.62 20.85 -4.98
CA ILE A 72 4.01 20.60 -3.67
C ILE A 72 4.15 19.10 -3.45
N ASN A 73 5.02 18.73 -2.53
CA ASN A 73 5.27 17.34 -2.15
C ASN A 73 4.51 17.03 -0.87
N LEU A 74 3.61 16.06 -0.90
CA LEU A 74 3.02 15.45 0.29
C LEU A 74 3.76 14.14 0.55
N ILE A 75 4.28 13.97 1.76
CA ILE A 75 5.00 12.77 2.21
C ILE A 75 4.28 12.24 3.44
N VAL A 76 3.64 11.09 3.32
CA VAL A 76 2.96 10.44 4.44
C VAL A 76 3.88 9.41 5.06
N THR A 77 4.19 9.56 6.34
CA THR A 77 5.14 8.69 7.03
C THR A 77 4.69 8.30 8.43
N SER A 78 5.22 7.20 8.94
CA SER A 78 4.95 6.72 10.28
C SER A 78 5.62 7.60 11.34
N LYS A 79 4.93 7.84 12.46
CA LYS A 79 5.50 8.44 13.68
C LYS A 79 6.16 7.41 14.61
N HIS A 80 6.01 6.12 14.33
CA HIS A 80 6.58 5.04 15.11
C HIS A 80 7.63 4.27 14.31
N PRO A 81 8.59 3.62 14.98
CA PRO A 81 9.52 2.71 14.31
C PRO A 81 8.79 1.65 13.49
N ARG A 82 9.31 1.36 12.30
CA ARG A 82 8.79 0.36 11.38
C ARG A 82 9.88 -0.60 10.97
N PRO A 83 9.54 -1.83 10.57
CA PRO A 83 10.49 -2.73 9.97
C PRO A 83 11.15 -2.09 8.74
N GLN A 84 12.41 -2.42 8.51
CA GLN A 84 13.17 -2.01 7.34
C GLN A 84 13.08 -3.11 6.29
N TRP A 85 12.49 -2.79 5.14
CA TRP A 85 12.23 -3.75 4.06
C TRP A 85 13.27 -3.68 2.96
N PHE A 86 13.60 -2.47 2.54
CA PHE A 86 14.43 -2.22 1.37
C PHE A 86 15.83 -1.75 1.75
N SER A 87 16.85 -2.20 1.02
CA SER A 87 18.14 -1.54 1.02
C SER A 87 18.03 -0.11 0.48
N ILE A 88 19.05 0.72 0.70
CA ILE A 88 19.02 2.09 0.16
C ILE A 88 19.00 2.12 -1.36
N ASP A 89 19.64 1.17 -2.03
CA ASP A 89 19.66 1.07 -3.49
C ASP A 89 18.30 0.67 -4.05
N GLU A 90 17.63 -0.31 -3.45
CA GLU A 90 16.25 -0.69 -3.79
C GLU A 90 15.30 0.48 -3.57
N ALA A 91 15.38 1.15 -2.42
CA ALA A 91 14.57 2.30 -2.08
C ALA A 91 14.75 3.45 -3.07
N THR A 92 16.00 3.75 -3.47
CA THR A 92 16.32 4.78 -4.46
C THR A 92 15.70 4.45 -5.82
N ASN A 93 15.78 3.19 -6.25
CA ASN A 93 15.16 2.74 -7.49
C ASN A 93 13.63 2.83 -7.44
N LEU A 94 13.00 2.42 -6.32
CA LEU A 94 11.56 2.55 -6.12
C LEU A 94 11.09 4.00 -6.20
N VAL A 95 11.79 4.91 -5.54
CA VAL A 95 11.45 6.35 -5.55
C VAL A 95 11.65 6.95 -6.94
N HIS A 96 12.73 6.58 -7.64
CA HIS A 96 12.99 7.08 -9.00
C HIS A 96 11.89 6.65 -9.98
N ASN A 97 11.45 5.40 -9.92
CA ASN A 97 10.41 4.85 -10.79
C ASN A 97 8.99 5.17 -10.29
N GLY A 98 8.84 5.51 -9.02
CA GLY A 98 7.56 5.74 -8.33
C GLY A 98 6.89 4.47 -7.81
N LEU A 99 7.21 3.32 -8.37
CA LEU A 99 6.78 1.99 -7.93
C LEU A 99 7.76 0.93 -8.43
N GLY A 100 7.63 -0.30 -7.92
CA GLY A 100 8.47 -1.40 -8.40
C GLY A 100 7.99 -2.78 -8.00
N TYR A 101 8.37 -3.76 -8.82
CA TYR A 101 8.25 -5.18 -8.55
C TYR A 101 9.25 -5.59 -7.46
N ILE A 102 8.78 -6.33 -6.47
CA ILE A 102 9.58 -6.76 -5.32
C ILE A 102 9.84 -8.26 -5.42
N ASP A 103 10.97 -8.60 -6.02
CA ASP A 103 11.36 -9.98 -6.34
C ASP A 103 11.37 -10.90 -5.12
N TRP A 104 12.00 -10.47 -4.02
CA TRP A 104 12.13 -11.26 -2.80
C TRP A 104 10.81 -11.54 -2.07
N ALA A 105 9.73 -10.81 -2.39
CA ALA A 105 8.38 -11.01 -1.85
C ALA A 105 7.41 -11.56 -2.90
N SER A 106 7.91 -11.96 -4.07
CA SER A 106 7.11 -12.50 -5.17
C SER A 106 7.45 -13.98 -5.40
N THR A 107 6.49 -14.75 -5.90
CA THR A 107 6.66 -16.17 -6.22
C THR A 107 6.39 -16.48 -7.69
N ASP A 108 6.02 -15.47 -8.49
CA ASP A 108 5.73 -15.64 -9.93
C ASP A 108 6.98 -15.78 -10.81
N GLN A 109 8.18 -15.48 -10.27
CA GLN A 109 9.46 -15.59 -10.98
C GLN A 109 9.44 -14.87 -12.34
N GLY A 110 8.78 -13.72 -12.41
CA GLY A 110 8.61 -12.94 -13.64
C GLY A 110 7.66 -13.56 -14.67
N GLN A 111 6.95 -14.65 -14.31
CA GLN A 111 5.89 -15.22 -15.13
C GLN A 111 4.56 -14.50 -14.85
N GLU A 112 3.51 -14.89 -15.58
CA GLU A 112 2.17 -14.39 -15.29
C GLU A 112 1.71 -14.88 -13.91
N PRO A 113 1.36 -13.96 -12.98
CA PRO A 113 0.92 -14.32 -11.64
C PRO A 113 -0.53 -14.83 -11.65
N ASP A 114 -0.92 -15.52 -10.58
CA ASP A 114 -2.33 -15.81 -10.29
C ASP A 114 -3.02 -14.59 -9.68
N LEU A 115 -2.25 -13.76 -8.96
CA LEU A 115 -2.72 -12.58 -8.25
C LEU A 115 -1.57 -11.60 -8.05
N VAL A 116 -1.91 -10.31 -8.08
CA VAL A 116 -1.00 -9.22 -7.74
C VAL A 116 -1.38 -8.65 -6.37
N PHE A 117 -0.41 -8.56 -5.46
CA PHE A 117 -0.49 -7.68 -4.31
C PHE A 117 0.13 -6.34 -4.65
N ALA A 118 -0.50 -5.25 -4.24
CA ALA A 118 0.08 -3.93 -4.31
C ALA A 118 -0.08 -3.20 -2.97
N ALA A 119 0.90 -2.41 -2.60
CA ALA A 119 0.85 -1.67 -1.34
C ALA A 119 1.44 -0.26 -1.47
N ALA A 120 0.74 0.73 -0.90
CA ALA A 120 1.21 2.10 -0.81
C ALA A 120 1.09 2.61 0.63
N GLY A 121 2.24 2.84 1.27
CA GLY A 121 2.37 3.24 2.68
C GLY A 121 2.97 2.17 3.59
N SER A 122 3.34 2.53 4.80
CA SER A 122 4.09 1.67 5.71
C SER A 122 3.28 0.49 6.24
N GLU A 123 2.09 0.72 6.79
CA GLU A 123 1.20 -0.34 7.28
C GLU A 123 0.65 -1.20 6.13
N PRO A 124 0.18 -0.62 5.00
CA PRO A 124 -0.21 -1.40 3.84
C PRO A 124 0.88 -2.36 3.35
N THR A 125 2.14 -1.90 3.32
CA THR A 125 3.29 -2.75 2.94
C THR A 125 3.50 -3.87 3.96
N TRP A 126 3.48 -3.57 5.25
CA TRP A 126 3.67 -4.56 6.31
C TRP A 126 2.59 -5.66 6.25
N GLU A 127 1.33 -5.25 6.19
CA GLU A 127 0.21 -6.22 6.18
C GLU A 127 0.16 -7.03 4.89
N SER A 128 0.50 -6.44 3.73
CA SER A 128 0.60 -7.18 2.47
C SER A 128 1.71 -8.25 2.52
N LEU A 129 2.89 -7.92 3.05
CA LEU A 129 3.97 -8.89 3.22
C LEU A 129 3.56 -10.04 4.17
N ALA A 130 2.86 -9.71 5.26
CA ALA A 130 2.35 -10.73 6.17
C ALA A 130 1.27 -11.61 5.53
N ALA A 131 0.37 -11.04 4.72
CA ALA A 131 -0.63 -11.79 3.97
C ALA A 131 0.02 -12.72 2.93
N ILE A 132 1.03 -12.24 2.20
CA ILE A 132 1.80 -13.05 1.25
C ILE A 132 2.46 -14.24 1.95
N SER A 133 3.06 -14.03 3.14
CA SER A 133 3.65 -15.12 3.93
C SER A 133 2.61 -16.18 4.30
N LEU A 134 1.42 -15.77 4.77
CA LEU A 134 0.33 -16.70 5.11
C LEU A 134 -0.15 -17.51 3.91
N LEU A 135 -0.26 -16.86 2.75
CA LEU A 135 -0.69 -17.52 1.51
C LEU A 135 0.38 -18.47 0.99
N HIS A 136 1.64 -18.08 1.02
CA HIS A 136 2.75 -18.93 0.56
C HIS A 136 2.88 -20.19 1.41
N ASP A 137 2.75 -20.09 2.73
CA ASP A 137 2.79 -21.22 3.65
C ASP A 137 1.67 -22.24 3.37
N GLU A 138 0.49 -21.78 2.97
CA GLU A 138 -0.68 -22.65 2.72
C GLU A 138 -0.81 -23.09 1.26
N PHE A 139 -0.40 -22.24 0.32
CA PHE A 139 -0.56 -22.42 -1.13
C PHE A 139 0.79 -22.19 -1.84
N PRO A 140 1.78 -23.06 -1.65
CA PRO A 140 3.12 -22.86 -2.23
C PRO A 140 3.14 -22.81 -3.76
N ASP A 141 2.11 -23.35 -4.42
CA ASP A 141 1.95 -23.30 -5.88
C ASP A 141 1.29 -22.02 -6.40
N MET A 142 0.88 -21.12 -5.50
CA MET A 142 0.26 -19.84 -5.88
C MET A 142 1.35 -18.87 -6.35
N LYS A 143 1.19 -18.37 -7.57
CA LYS A 143 2.09 -17.37 -8.14
C LYS A 143 1.63 -15.97 -7.72
N LEU A 144 2.34 -15.39 -6.78
CA LEU A 144 2.08 -14.06 -6.26
C LEU A 144 3.09 -13.07 -6.81
N ARG A 145 2.62 -11.90 -7.22
CA ARG A 145 3.43 -10.74 -7.57
C ARG A 145 3.23 -9.66 -6.52
N PHE A 146 4.30 -9.08 -6.00
CA PHE A 146 4.21 -7.94 -5.09
C PHE A 146 4.78 -6.67 -5.71
N ILE A 147 3.97 -5.60 -5.70
CA ILE A 147 4.31 -4.28 -6.18
C ILE A 147 4.28 -3.29 -5.00
N ASN A 148 5.37 -2.59 -4.77
CA ASN A 148 5.37 -1.47 -3.83
C ASN A 148 5.22 -0.15 -4.59
N VAL A 149 4.28 0.70 -4.16
CA VAL A 149 3.95 1.98 -4.79
C VAL A 149 4.35 3.10 -3.85
N VAL A 150 5.34 3.90 -4.25
CA VAL A 150 5.85 5.04 -3.47
C VAL A 150 5.23 6.36 -3.91
N ASP A 151 5.17 6.65 -5.21
CA ASP A 151 4.44 7.81 -5.78
C ASP A 151 3.09 7.33 -6.30
N ILE A 152 2.03 7.58 -5.54
CA ILE A 152 0.69 7.05 -5.88
C ILE A 152 0.16 7.65 -7.20
N LEU A 153 0.54 8.87 -7.54
CA LEU A 153 0.12 9.53 -8.78
C LEU A 153 0.76 8.93 -10.03
N LYS A 154 1.78 8.10 -9.87
CA LYS A 154 2.39 7.33 -10.97
C LYS A 154 1.40 6.35 -11.60
N LEU A 155 0.36 5.94 -10.88
CA LEU A 155 -0.69 5.05 -11.38
C LEU A 155 -1.64 5.71 -12.39
N ARG A 156 -1.61 7.02 -12.55
CA ARG A 156 -2.39 7.74 -13.54
C ARG A 156 -1.97 7.41 -14.97
N SER A 157 -2.91 7.55 -15.90
CA SER A 157 -2.61 7.50 -17.33
C SER A 157 -1.82 8.75 -17.78
N PRO A 158 -1.04 8.66 -18.87
CA PRO A 158 -0.29 9.82 -19.40
C PRO A 158 -1.18 10.99 -19.79
N GLU A 159 -2.45 10.76 -20.12
CA GLU A 159 -3.44 11.82 -20.41
C GLU A 159 -3.77 12.65 -19.17
N ARG A 160 -3.77 12.04 -17.99
CA ARG A 160 -4.06 12.70 -16.71
C ARG A 160 -2.82 13.24 -16.02
N ASP A 161 -1.69 12.56 -16.13
CA ASP A 161 -0.37 12.98 -15.62
C ASP A 161 0.73 12.54 -16.61
N PRO A 162 1.47 13.46 -17.25
CA PRO A 162 2.53 13.09 -18.19
C PRO A 162 3.62 12.16 -17.63
N ARG A 163 3.70 12.00 -16.32
CA ARG A 163 4.60 11.05 -15.62
C ARG A 163 3.95 9.69 -15.37
N GLY A 164 2.65 9.59 -15.59
CA GLY A 164 1.88 8.39 -15.35
C GLY A 164 2.35 7.22 -16.21
N LEU A 165 2.02 6.01 -15.80
CA LEU A 165 2.31 4.81 -16.57
C LEU A 165 1.48 4.77 -17.85
N THR A 166 2.11 4.41 -18.96
CA THR A 166 1.35 3.97 -20.14
C THR A 166 0.55 2.70 -19.82
N ASP A 167 -0.43 2.34 -20.66
CA ASP A 167 -1.19 1.12 -20.43
C ASP A 167 -0.30 -0.13 -20.50
N ASP A 168 0.65 -0.17 -21.43
CA ASP A 168 1.60 -1.28 -21.52
C ASP A 168 2.48 -1.40 -20.25
N GLU A 169 2.95 -0.28 -19.71
CA GLU A 169 3.72 -0.28 -18.46
C GLU A 169 2.84 -0.69 -17.26
N PHE A 170 1.59 -0.22 -17.24
CA PHE A 170 0.64 -0.59 -16.19
C PHE A 170 0.36 -2.09 -16.19
N ASP A 171 0.12 -2.66 -17.38
CA ASP A 171 -0.15 -4.09 -17.57
C ASP A 171 1.06 -4.98 -17.17
N LEU A 172 2.30 -4.49 -17.32
CA LEU A 172 3.49 -5.20 -16.84
C LEU A 172 3.47 -5.39 -15.32
N TYR A 173 2.98 -4.40 -14.57
CA TYR A 173 2.88 -4.49 -13.11
C TYR A 173 1.61 -5.22 -12.66
N PHE A 174 0.45 -4.83 -13.20
CA PHE A 174 -0.86 -5.21 -12.69
C PHE A 174 -1.59 -6.24 -13.54
N THR A 175 -1.00 -6.70 -14.66
CA THR A 175 -1.63 -7.58 -15.65
C THR A 175 -2.88 -6.95 -16.29
N THR A 176 -3.55 -7.68 -17.18
CA THR A 176 -4.75 -7.19 -17.85
C THR A 176 -6.06 -7.73 -17.23
N ASP A 177 -6.00 -8.79 -16.40
CA ASP A 177 -7.18 -9.52 -15.94
C ASP A 177 -7.07 -10.18 -14.57
N LYS A 178 -5.84 -10.34 -14.04
CA LYS A 178 -5.66 -11.03 -12.75
C LYS A 178 -6.16 -10.16 -11.58
N PRO A 179 -6.68 -10.77 -10.52
CA PRO A 179 -7.07 -10.01 -9.34
C PRO A 179 -5.89 -9.25 -8.76
N VAL A 180 -6.15 -8.01 -8.36
CA VAL A 180 -5.19 -7.15 -7.67
C VAL A 180 -5.72 -6.85 -6.28
N ILE A 181 -5.01 -7.26 -5.24
CA ILE A 181 -5.28 -6.84 -3.86
C ILE A 181 -4.43 -5.61 -3.58
N PHE A 182 -5.05 -4.45 -3.48
CA PHE A 182 -4.36 -3.18 -3.28
C PHE A 182 -4.58 -2.65 -1.87
N ALA A 183 -3.56 -2.71 -1.03
CA ALA A 183 -3.56 -2.11 0.31
C ALA A 183 -3.09 -0.65 0.24
N PHE A 184 -3.90 0.29 0.72
CA PHE A 184 -3.68 1.72 0.55
C PHE A 184 -3.88 2.51 1.85
N HIS A 185 -3.02 3.48 2.10
CA HIS A 185 -3.11 4.35 3.27
C HIS A 185 -4.33 5.28 3.26
N GLY A 186 -4.87 5.65 2.10
CA GLY A 186 -5.94 6.64 1.94
C GLY A 186 -7.32 6.03 1.67
N TYR A 187 -8.24 6.88 1.24
CA TYR A 187 -9.58 6.45 0.82
C TYR A 187 -9.52 5.60 -0.44
N GLU A 188 -10.23 4.48 -0.44
CA GLU A 188 -10.21 3.45 -1.49
C GLU A 188 -10.53 3.99 -2.88
N ASP A 189 -11.44 4.97 -2.97
CA ASP A 189 -11.92 5.51 -4.24
C ASP A 189 -10.82 6.16 -5.09
N LEU A 190 -9.78 6.72 -4.45
CA LEU A 190 -8.64 7.27 -5.17
C LEU A 190 -7.93 6.20 -6.03
N VAL A 191 -7.69 5.03 -5.47
CA VAL A 191 -7.05 3.92 -6.19
C VAL A 191 -8.00 3.33 -7.23
N ARG A 192 -9.30 3.17 -6.89
CA ARG A 192 -10.31 2.71 -7.85
C ARG A 192 -10.40 3.60 -9.09
N ASP A 193 -10.31 4.93 -8.90
CA ASP A 193 -10.28 5.90 -10.02
C ASP A 193 -9.07 5.68 -10.94
N PHE A 194 -7.89 5.36 -10.39
CA PHE A 194 -6.70 5.08 -11.20
C PHE A 194 -6.83 3.81 -12.04
N PHE A 195 -7.58 2.82 -11.58
CA PHE A 195 -7.83 1.57 -12.31
C PHE A 195 -9.01 1.66 -13.28
N PHE A 196 -9.87 2.67 -13.15
CA PHE A 196 -11.11 2.77 -13.93
C PHE A 196 -10.87 2.82 -15.44
N ASP A 197 -9.83 3.52 -15.88
CA ASP A 197 -9.48 3.71 -17.30
C ASP A 197 -8.45 2.66 -17.79
N ARG A 198 -8.03 1.70 -16.95
CA ARG A 198 -7.05 0.67 -17.29
C ARG A 198 -7.69 -0.59 -17.86
N HIS A 199 -6.88 -1.45 -18.49
CA HIS A 199 -7.35 -2.75 -18.97
C HIS A 199 -7.80 -3.62 -17.80
N ASN A 200 -6.98 -3.71 -16.76
CA ASN A 200 -7.34 -4.45 -15.56
C ASN A 200 -8.20 -3.61 -14.62
N ARG A 201 -9.46 -4.01 -14.46
CA ARG A 201 -10.41 -3.41 -13.50
C ARG A 201 -10.72 -4.36 -12.33
N ASN A 202 -10.06 -5.50 -12.29
CA ASN A 202 -10.26 -6.50 -11.24
C ASN A 202 -9.40 -6.15 -10.01
N VAL A 203 -9.66 -4.99 -9.42
CA VAL A 203 -8.94 -4.48 -8.26
C VAL A 203 -9.83 -4.48 -7.01
N HIS A 204 -9.32 -5.08 -5.96
CA HIS A 204 -9.88 -5.10 -4.61
C HIS A 204 -9.04 -4.15 -3.77
N VAL A 205 -9.58 -2.98 -3.48
CA VAL A 205 -8.86 -1.96 -2.71
C VAL A 205 -9.24 -2.08 -1.25
N HIS A 206 -8.23 -2.18 -0.40
CA HIS A 206 -8.32 -2.11 1.04
C HIS A 206 -7.66 -0.82 1.51
N GLY A 207 -8.47 0.12 1.97
CA GLY A 207 -8.03 1.44 2.37
C GLY A 207 -8.68 1.89 3.67
N TYR A 208 -8.58 3.17 3.96
CA TYR A 208 -9.25 3.76 5.10
C TYR A 208 -10.74 3.96 4.80
N ARG A 209 -11.62 3.48 5.71
CA ARG A 209 -13.08 3.51 5.58
C ARG A 209 -13.76 4.30 6.69
N GLU A 210 -13.01 5.09 7.45
CA GLU A 210 -13.48 5.80 8.64
C GLU A 210 -14.06 4.85 9.72
N ASN A 211 -13.71 3.58 9.67
CA ASN A 211 -14.04 2.62 10.71
C ASN A 211 -12.95 2.65 11.77
N GLY A 212 -13.28 3.15 12.93
CA GLY A 212 -12.32 3.21 14.02
C GLY A 212 -12.88 3.84 15.27
N ASP A 213 -12.22 3.54 16.37
CA ASP A 213 -12.46 4.10 17.68
C ASP A 213 -11.13 4.02 18.44
N ILE A 214 -11.11 4.40 19.70
CA ILE A 214 -9.97 4.15 20.57
C ILE A 214 -9.82 2.64 20.72
N THR A 215 -8.73 2.09 20.18
CA THR A 215 -8.47 0.66 20.12
C THR A 215 -6.97 0.37 20.09
N THR A 216 -6.54 -0.80 19.62
CA THR A 216 -5.12 -1.13 19.43
C THR A 216 -4.67 -0.85 18.00
N PRO A 217 -3.36 -0.65 17.73
CA PRO A 217 -2.86 -0.34 16.38
C PRO A 217 -3.22 -1.39 15.32
N PHE A 218 -3.25 -2.68 15.67
CA PHE A 218 -3.63 -3.71 14.71
C PHE A 218 -5.15 -3.77 14.54
N ASP A 219 -5.92 -3.58 15.61
CA ASP A 219 -7.39 -3.56 15.52
C ASP A 219 -7.88 -2.41 14.63
N MET A 220 -7.19 -1.28 14.61
CA MET A 220 -7.48 -0.20 13.66
C MET A 220 -7.39 -0.69 12.20
N ARG A 221 -6.46 -1.58 11.87
CA ARG A 221 -6.36 -2.19 10.54
C ARG A 221 -7.47 -3.22 10.33
N VAL A 222 -7.82 -4.00 11.35
CA VAL A 222 -8.93 -4.96 11.31
C VAL A 222 -10.25 -4.26 11.03
N LEU A 223 -10.55 -3.16 11.73
CA LEU A 223 -11.78 -2.37 11.53
C LEU A 223 -11.90 -1.79 10.12
N ASN A 224 -10.77 -1.56 9.44
CA ASN A 224 -10.72 -1.08 8.07
C ASN A 224 -10.45 -2.20 7.04
N GLU A 225 -10.42 -3.47 7.46
CA GLU A 225 -10.15 -4.65 6.62
C GLU A 225 -8.82 -4.58 5.85
N LEU A 226 -7.83 -3.87 6.40
CA LEU A 226 -6.51 -3.70 5.80
C LEU A 226 -5.47 -4.63 6.45
N ASP A 227 -5.82 -5.37 7.47
CA ASP A 227 -4.95 -6.33 8.13
C ASP A 227 -4.65 -7.58 7.28
N ARG A 228 -3.59 -8.28 7.65
CA ARG A 228 -3.09 -9.46 6.93
C ARG A 228 -4.12 -10.57 6.74
N PHE A 229 -5.06 -10.72 7.65
CA PHE A 229 -6.06 -11.79 7.59
C PHE A 229 -7.13 -11.47 6.55
N HIS A 230 -7.65 -10.24 6.53
CA HIS A 230 -8.60 -9.79 5.50
C HIS A 230 -7.95 -9.77 4.11
N LEU A 231 -6.72 -9.26 3.99
CA LEU A 231 -5.99 -9.25 2.72
C LEU A 231 -5.75 -10.66 2.17
N ALA A 232 -5.30 -11.60 3.02
CA ALA A 232 -5.06 -12.98 2.61
C ALA A 232 -6.35 -13.73 2.26
N LYS A 233 -7.43 -13.46 3.01
CA LYS A 233 -8.77 -14.01 2.74
C LYS A 233 -9.30 -13.56 1.39
N ASP A 234 -9.28 -12.26 1.12
CA ASP A 234 -9.76 -11.70 -0.15
C ASP A 234 -8.93 -12.25 -1.33
N ALA A 235 -7.61 -12.30 -1.17
CA ALA A 235 -6.71 -12.84 -2.17
C ALA A 235 -7.06 -14.28 -2.57
N VAL A 236 -7.22 -15.19 -1.61
CA VAL A 236 -7.49 -16.59 -1.92
C VAL A 236 -8.88 -16.80 -2.53
N LEU A 237 -9.88 -16.02 -2.12
CA LEU A 237 -11.25 -16.11 -2.63
C LEU A 237 -11.39 -15.53 -4.04
N SER A 238 -10.50 -14.61 -4.44
CA SER A 238 -10.50 -14.02 -5.78
C SER A 238 -9.95 -14.96 -6.87
N ILE A 239 -9.33 -16.11 -6.49
CA ILE A 239 -8.73 -17.05 -7.43
C ILE A 239 -9.55 -18.34 -7.53
N PRO A 240 -10.30 -18.56 -8.64
CA PRO A 240 -11.24 -19.70 -8.75
C PRO A 240 -10.60 -21.08 -8.52
N ARG A 241 -9.35 -21.29 -8.94
CA ARG A 241 -8.67 -22.61 -8.78
C ARG A 241 -8.44 -23.02 -7.32
N PHE A 242 -8.50 -22.07 -6.38
CA PHE A 242 -8.37 -22.34 -4.95
C PHE A 242 -9.71 -22.35 -4.20
N ALA A 243 -10.86 -22.29 -4.89
CA ALA A 243 -12.19 -22.09 -4.29
C ALA A 243 -12.49 -23.01 -3.08
N VAL A 244 -12.17 -24.31 -3.15
CA VAL A 244 -12.47 -25.27 -2.05
C VAL A 244 -11.49 -25.10 -0.88
N LYS A 245 -10.18 -25.26 -1.14
CA LYS A 245 -9.13 -25.11 -0.11
C LYS A 245 -9.11 -23.70 0.44
N GLY A 246 -9.35 -22.70 -0.43
CA GLY A 246 -9.45 -21.30 -0.07
C GLY A 246 -10.58 -20.96 0.88
N SER A 247 -11.73 -21.63 0.78
CA SER A 247 -12.83 -21.43 1.73
C SER A 247 -12.48 -21.85 3.16
N TYR A 248 -11.73 -22.95 3.33
CA TYR A 248 -11.22 -23.35 4.64
C TYR A 248 -10.16 -22.41 5.18
N PHE A 249 -9.28 -21.92 4.31
CA PHE A 249 -8.29 -20.93 4.68
C PHE A 249 -8.97 -19.60 5.09
N ALA A 250 -9.93 -19.14 4.30
CA ALA A 250 -10.69 -17.93 4.58
C ALA A 250 -11.40 -18.01 5.96
N GLN A 251 -12.01 -19.15 6.29
CA GLN A 251 -12.61 -19.35 7.62
C GLN A 251 -11.55 -19.24 8.73
N ARG A 252 -10.36 -19.81 8.55
CA ARG A 252 -9.28 -19.66 9.55
C ARG A 252 -8.84 -18.20 9.71
N MET A 253 -8.86 -17.40 8.63
CA MET A 253 -8.56 -15.97 8.74
C MET A 253 -9.63 -15.25 9.56
N ASP A 254 -10.91 -15.56 9.36
CA ASP A 254 -12.00 -15.04 10.19
C ASP A 254 -11.84 -15.46 11.66
N ASP A 255 -11.45 -16.70 11.91
CA ASP A 255 -11.20 -17.21 13.28
C ASP A 255 -10.02 -16.46 13.94
N MET A 256 -8.98 -16.10 13.16
CA MET A 256 -7.85 -15.29 13.67
C MET A 256 -8.28 -13.87 14.02
N VAL A 257 -9.12 -13.24 13.22
CA VAL A 257 -9.72 -11.93 13.53
C VAL A 257 -10.54 -12.01 14.81
N ALA A 258 -11.40 -13.03 14.93
CA ALA A 258 -12.22 -13.23 16.13
C ALA A 258 -11.36 -13.48 17.38
N LYS A 259 -10.29 -14.27 17.26
CA LYS A 259 -9.32 -14.53 18.33
C LYS A 259 -8.63 -13.23 18.76
N HIS A 260 -8.19 -12.41 17.81
CA HIS A 260 -7.58 -11.10 18.08
C HIS A 260 -8.56 -10.18 18.81
N THR A 261 -9.79 -10.06 18.32
CA THR A 261 -10.84 -9.23 18.95
C THR A 261 -11.13 -9.66 20.40
N ALA A 262 -11.16 -10.98 20.67
CA ALA A 262 -11.30 -11.48 22.04
C ALA A 262 -10.09 -11.11 22.91
N TYR A 263 -8.89 -11.26 22.37
CA TYR A 263 -7.64 -10.99 23.09
C TYR A 263 -7.50 -9.51 23.49
N ILE A 264 -7.79 -8.56 22.57
CA ILE A 264 -7.68 -7.13 22.88
C ILE A 264 -8.70 -6.67 23.92
N ARG A 265 -9.90 -7.28 23.95
CA ARG A 265 -10.93 -6.98 24.98
C ARG A 265 -10.48 -7.37 26.38
N GLU A 266 -9.67 -8.41 26.50
CA GLU A 266 -9.16 -8.91 27.77
C GLU A 266 -7.86 -8.22 28.19
N ASN A 267 -6.96 -7.95 27.22
CA ASN A 267 -5.59 -7.54 27.51
C ASN A 267 -5.29 -6.07 27.20
N GLY A 268 -6.12 -5.40 26.38
CA GLY A 268 -5.91 -4.00 25.96
C GLY A 268 -4.69 -3.77 25.07
N THR A 269 -4.13 -4.85 24.49
CA THR A 269 -2.97 -4.81 23.58
C THR A 269 -3.17 -5.82 22.45
N ASP A 270 -2.46 -5.64 21.33
CA ASP A 270 -2.42 -6.60 20.24
C ASP A 270 -1.78 -7.92 20.66
N MET A 271 -2.17 -9.02 20.00
CA MET A 271 -1.56 -10.33 20.25
C MET A 271 -0.05 -10.30 19.96
N PRO A 272 0.80 -10.93 20.80
CA PRO A 272 2.25 -10.96 20.61
C PRO A 272 2.68 -11.47 19.22
N GLU A 273 2.05 -12.50 18.71
CA GLU A 273 2.33 -13.07 17.40
C GLU A 273 2.10 -12.09 16.22
N ILE A 274 1.32 -11.04 16.43
CA ILE A 274 1.10 -9.96 15.46
C ILE A 274 2.23 -8.93 15.56
N ASN A 275 2.54 -8.48 16.78
CA ASN A 275 3.54 -7.46 17.03
C ASN A 275 4.96 -7.95 16.74
N ASP A 276 5.24 -9.22 17.07
CA ASP A 276 6.55 -9.84 16.90
C ASP A 276 6.76 -10.47 15.51
N TRP A 277 5.78 -10.33 14.61
CA TRP A 277 5.87 -10.89 13.27
C TRP A 277 7.03 -10.28 12.49
N GLN A 278 7.84 -11.14 11.89
CA GLN A 278 8.98 -10.76 11.05
C GLN A 278 8.90 -11.50 9.72
N TRP A 279 9.29 -10.81 8.66
CA TRP A 279 9.42 -11.42 7.34
C TRP A 279 10.43 -12.57 7.35
N LYS A 280 10.04 -13.66 6.72
CA LYS A 280 10.95 -14.77 6.42
C LYS A 280 11.00 -14.95 4.91
N PRO A 281 12.19 -15.12 4.32
CA PRO A 281 12.31 -15.36 2.88
C PRO A 281 11.40 -16.51 2.44
N LEU A 282 10.70 -16.31 1.33
CA LEU A 282 9.89 -17.36 0.69
C LEU A 282 10.84 -18.45 0.20
N LYS A 283 10.58 -19.72 0.55
CA LYS A 283 11.46 -20.85 0.23
C LYS A 283 11.12 -21.42 -1.13
#